data_53f1b0bdce06d59a07d7820bad1f1278
#
_entry.id   53f1b0bdce06d59a07d7820bad1f1278
#
_cell.length_a   1.000
_cell.length_b   1.000
_cell.length_c   1.000
_cell.angle_alpha   90.00
_cell.angle_beta   90.00
_cell.angle_gamma   90.00
#
_symmetry.space_group_name_H-M   'P 1'
#
loop_
_entity.id
_entity.type
_entity.pdbx_description
1 polymer ?
#
loop_
_entity_poly.entity_id
_entity_poly.type
_entity_poly.pdbx_seq_one_letter_code
_entity_poly.pdbx_strand_id
1 'polypeptide(L)' 'MNFDFTKLELNYIINNANFTDEQLKIFNLLTGKNGRETIVAISFKMNMSESTVKRRIKQIKNKIKRLL' A
#
# COMPACT_ATOMS: atom_id res chain seq x y z
N MET A 1 8.15 -5.16 -6.89
CA MET A 1 8.53 -4.03 -6.01
C MET A 1 8.45 -4.46 -4.57
N ASN A 2 9.46 -4.10 -3.82
CA ASN A 2 9.53 -4.33 -2.38
C ASN A 2 8.94 -3.13 -1.64
N PHE A 3 8.20 -3.39 -0.55
CA PHE A 3 7.64 -2.32 0.29
C PHE A 3 8.53 -2.05 1.51
N ASP A 4 9.83 -2.25 1.38
CA ASP A 4 10.81 -1.99 2.44
C ASP A 4 11.33 -0.57 2.34
N PHE A 5 10.56 0.37 2.86
CA PHE A 5 10.93 1.78 2.85
C PHE A 5 11.40 2.22 4.21
N THR A 6 12.35 3.16 4.23
CA THR A 6 12.73 3.84 5.46
C THR A 6 11.56 4.74 5.91
N LYS A 7 11.61 5.20 7.16
CA LYS A 7 10.60 6.11 7.69
C LYS A 7 10.49 7.39 6.87
N LEU A 8 11.63 7.94 6.44
CA LEU A 8 11.64 9.15 5.61
C LEU A 8 11.01 8.90 4.25
N GLU A 9 11.31 7.75 3.65
CA GLU A 9 10.71 7.36 2.37
C GLU A 9 9.21 7.18 2.49
N LEU A 10 8.74 6.53 3.57
CA LEU A 10 7.31 6.36 3.82
C LEU A 10 6.60 7.70 3.92
N ASN A 11 7.15 8.63 4.68
CA ASN A 11 6.58 9.97 4.83
C ASN A 11 6.51 10.69 3.48
N TYR A 12 7.57 10.62 2.70
CA TYR A 12 7.62 11.23 1.37
C TYR A 12 6.55 10.65 0.45
N ILE A 13 6.44 9.33 0.42
CA ILE A 13 5.45 8.64 -0.42
C ILE A 13 4.03 9.02 -0.01
N ILE A 14 3.72 8.96 1.28
CA ILE A 14 2.39 9.28 1.79
C ILE A 14 1.99 10.71 1.44
N ASN A 15 2.92 11.64 1.55
CA ASN A 15 2.65 13.06 1.30
C ASN A 15 2.57 13.42 -0.19
N ASN A 16 3.19 12.64 -1.07
CA ASN A 16 3.36 13.03 -2.47
C ASN A 16 2.74 12.08 -3.50
N ALA A 17 2.40 10.86 -3.13
CA ALA A 17 1.84 9.88 -4.08
C ALA A 17 0.38 10.13 -4.44
N ASN A 18 -0.29 11.00 -3.70
CA ASN A 18 -1.69 11.33 -3.94
C ASN A 18 -2.58 10.07 -3.89
N PHE A 19 -2.42 9.28 -2.83
CA PHE A 19 -3.24 8.08 -2.63
C PHE A 19 -4.68 8.47 -2.30
N THR A 20 -5.63 7.66 -2.77
CA THR A 20 -7.00 7.72 -2.25
C THR A 20 -7.00 7.18 -0.82
N ASP A 21 -8.08 7.45 -0.06
CA ASP A 21 -8.20 6.93 1.31
C ASP A 21 -8.07 5.42 1.36
N GLU A 22 -8.66 4.72 0.41
CA GLU A 22 -8.59 3.27 0.30
C GLU A 22 -7.16 2.80 0.01
N GLN A 23 -6.48 3.45 -0.93
CA GLN A 23 -5.10 3.13 -1.27
C GLN A 23 -4.17 3.36 -0.08
N LEU A 24 -4.39 4.44 0.66
CA LEU A 24 -3.60 4.75 1.84
C LEU A 24 -3.75 3.69 2.93
N LYS A 25 -4.99 3.23 3.17
CA LYS A 25 -5.25 2.16 4.14
C LYS A 25 -4.51 0.88 3.74
N ILE A 26 -4.57 0.50 2.48
CA ILE A 26 -3.88 -0.70 1.98
C ILE A 26 -2.36 -0.52 2.09
N PHE A 27 -1.85 0.65 1.70
CA PHE A 27 -0.42 0.95 1.80
C PHE A 27 0.08 0.83 3.25
N ASN A 28 -0.69 1.34 4.21
CA ASN A 28 -0.36 1.25 5.63
C ASN A 28 -0.35 -0.21 6.12
N LEU A 29 -1.25 -1.04 5.64
CA LEU A 29 -1.26 -2.47 5.98
C LEU A 29 -0.05 -3.19 5.39
N LEU A 30 0.40 -2.79 4.20
CA LEU A 30 1.57 -3.38 3.55
C LEU A 30 2.89 -2.98 4.22
N THR A 31 2.92 -1.83 4.86
CA THR A 31 4.15 -1.24 5.43
C THR A 31 4.08 -1.06 6.95
N GLY A 32 3.10 -1.66 7.60
CA GLY A 32 2.85 -1.49 9.02
C GLY A 32 3.97 -2.01 9.91
N LYS A 33 3.99 -1.51 11.16
CA LYS A 33 5.03 -1.82 12.15
C LYS A 33 5.06 -3.28 12.57
N ASN A 34 3.92 -3.95 12.52
CA ASN A 34 3.77 -5.34 12.98
C ASN A 34 4.05 -6.36 11.89
N GLY A 35 4.74 -5.94 10.84
CA GLY A 35 5.01 -6.79 9.70
C GLY A 35 4.02 -6.55 8.57
N ARG A 36 4.31 -7.15 7.44
CA ARG A 36 3.50 -6.97 6.24
C ARG A 36 2.28 -7.86 6.30
N GLU A 37 1.13 -7.27 6.07
CA GLU A 37 -0.08 -8.05 5.92
C GLU A 37 -0.05 -8.80 4.58
N THR A 38 -0.59 -10.02 4.58
CA THR A 38 -0.75 -10.79 3.34
C THR A 38 -1.95 -10.25 2.54
N ILE A 39 -2.02 -10.61 1.27
CA ILE A 39 -3.17 -10.25 0.43
C ILE A 39 -4.46 -10.80 1.03
N VAL A 40 -4.42 -12.03 1.57
CA VAL A 40 -5.59 -12.65 2.21
C VAL A 40 -6.02 -11.82 3.43
N ALA A 41 -5.08 -11.44 4.30
CA ALA A 41 -5.39 -10.64 5.49
C ALA A 41 -5.95 -9.28 5.11
N ILE A 42 -5.39 -8.61 4.10
CA ILE A 42 -5.89 -7.33 3.62
C ILE A 42 -7.30 -7.46 3.06
N SER A 43 -7.57 -8.54 2.31
CA SER A 43 -8.90 -8.77 1.75
C SER A 43 -9.97 -8.87 2.85
N PHE A 44 -9.65 -9.53 3.96
CA PHE A 44 -10.55 -9.60 5.11
C PHE A 44 -10.72 -8.23 5.78
N LYS A 45 -9.62 -7.53 6.05
CA LYS A 45 -9.65 -6.24 6.75
C LYS A 45 -10.35 -5.16 5.95
N MET A 46 -10.20 -5.18 4.63
CA MET A 46 -10.81 -4.19 3.75
C MET A 46 -12.16 -4.62 3.19
N ASN A 47 -12.59 -5.83 3.50
CA ASN A 47 -13.84 -6.41 2.98
C ASN A 47 -13.87 -6.38 1.44
N MET A 48 -12.80 -6.85 0.84
CA MET A 48 -12.61 -6.90 -0.62
C MET A 48 -12.21 -8.30 -1.04
N SER A 49 -12.40 -8.62 -2.34
CA SER A 49 -11.84 -9.84 -2.89
C SER A 49 -10.32 -9.71 -3.03
N GLU A 50 -9.61 -10.83 -3.07
CA GLU A 50 -8.16 -10.83 -3.28
C GLU A 50 -7.79 -10.20 -4.63
N SER A 51 -8.59 -10.44 -5.66
CA SER A 51 -8.38 -9.82 -6.98
C SER A 51 -8.42 -8.30 -6.91
N THR A 52 -9.36 -7.76 -6.15
CA THR A 52 -9.48 -6.32 -5.95
C THR A 52 -8.26 -5.78 -5.19
N VAL A 53 -7.83 -6.48 -4.14
CA VAL A 53 -6.64 -6.09 -3.39
C VAL A 53 -5.41 -6.05 -4.30
N LYS A 54 -5.22 -7.08 -5.12
CA LYS A 54 -4.10 -7.13 -6.07
C LYS A 54 -4.13 -5.93 -7.04
N ARG A 55 -5.31 -5.58 -7.53
CA ARG A 55 -5.48 -4.43 -8.42
C ARG A 55 -5.11 -3.12 -7.71
N ARG A 56 -5.55 -2.95 -6.48
CA ARG A 56 -5.22 -1.75 -5.68
C ARG A 56 -3.73 -1.66 -5.41
N ILE A 57 -3.09 -2.78 -5.10
CA ILE A 57 -1.63 -2.82 -4.90
C ILE A 57 -0.90 -2.41 -6.17
N LYS A 58 -1.35 -2.87 -7.33
CA LYS A 58 -0.76 -2.47 -8.61
C LYS A 58 -0.86 -0.96 -8.83
N GLN A 59 -2.02 -0.38 -8.53
CA GLN A 59 -2.23 1.07 -8.62
C GLN A 59 -1.28 1.82 -7.68
N ILE A 60 -1.12 1.33 -6.45
CA ILE A 60 -0.22 1.90 -5.46
C ILE A 60 1.22 1.86 -5.98
N LYS A 61 1.66 0.72 -6.49
CA LYS A 61 3.01 0.57 -7.08
C LYS A 61 3.25 1.56 -8.21
N ASN A 62 2.26 1.74 -9.09
CA ASN A 62 2.39 2.68 -10.20
C ASN A 62 2.53 4.12 -9.72
N LYS A 63 1.79 4.52 -8.70
CA LYS A 63 1.91 5.86 -8.11
C LYS A 63 3.29 6.07 -7.48
N ILE A 64 3.80 5.06 -6.79
CA ILE A 64 5.14 5.14 -6.19
C ILE A 64 6.22 5.25 -7.26
N LYS A 65 6.12 4.45 -8.32
CA LYS A 65 7.08 4.51 -9.43
C LYS A 65 7.16 5.88 -10.08
N ARG A 66 6.04 6.60 -10.16
CA ARG A 66 6.02 7.95 -10.72
C ARG A 66 6.73 8.96 -9.82
N LEU A 67 6.78 8.70 -8.51
CA LEU A 67 7.47 9.56 -7.57
C LEU A 67 8.98 9.35 -7.57
N LEU A 68 9.38 8.10 -7.70
CA LEU A 68 10.76 7.69 -7.60
C LEU A 68 11.39 7.48 -8.96
#